data_ff1dd44f66d36752f35667949b98f692
#
_entry.id   ff1dd44f66d36752f35667949b98f692
#
_cell.length_a   1.000
_cell.length_b   1.000
_cell.length_c   1.000
_cell.angle_alpha   90.00
_cell.angle_beta   90.00
_cell.angle_gamma   90.00
#
_symmetry.space_group_name_H-M   'P 1'
#
loop_
_entity.id
_entity.type
_entity.pdbx_description
1 polymer ?
#
loop_
_entity_poly.entity_id
_entity_poly.type
_entity_poly.pdbx_seq_one_letter_code
_entity_poly.pdbx_strand_id
1 'polypeptide(L)' 'MLKIRPDRNIGSNIQKARYGKGLTQDETIAKLQLMGIEISRSTYAKIETNRINIRVSELIALSKIFDVDFNYFFEDLTL' A
#
# COMPACT_ATOMS: atom_id res chain seq x y z
N MET A 1 -9.25 -13.07 7.07
CA MET A 1 -8.72 -12.22 6.01
C MET A 1 -7.27 -12.57 5.72
N LEU A 2 -6.95 -12.72 4.44
CA LEU A 2 -5.59 -12.99 4.02
C LEU A 2 -4.70 -11.76 4.21
N LYS A 3 -3.48 -12.00 4.68
CA LYS A 3 -2.45 -10.98 4.82
C LYS A 3 -1.23 -11.39 4.01
N ILE A 4 -0.57 -10.41 3.43
CA ILE A 4 0.69 -10.61 2.74
C ILE A 4 1.80 -10.29 3.73
N ARG A 5 2.69 -11.26 3.94
CA ARG A 5 3.83 -11.08 4.81
C ARG A 5 4.92 -10.35 4.03
N PRO A 6 5.41 -9.21 4.52
CA PRO A 6 6.35 -8.40 3.74
C PRO A 6 7.80 -8.87 3.90
N ASP A 7 8.08 -10.10 3.50
CA ASP A 7 9.45 -10.61 3.47
C ASP A 7 10.23 -10.10 2.25
N ARG A 8 9.57 -9.40 1.35
CA ARG A 8 10.17 -8.66 0.24
C ARG A 8 9.69 -7.22 0.33
N ASN A 9 10.44 -6.29 -0.24
CA ASN A 9 10.17 -4.87 -0.06
C ASN A 9 9.07 -4.35 -0.98
N ILE A 10 7.83 -4.81 -0.75
CA ILE A 10 6.68 -4.28 -1.49
C ILE A 10 6.32 -2.86 -1.00
N GLY A 11 6.73 -2.51 0.22
CA GLY A 11 6.44 -1.17 0.76
C GLY A 11 7.01 -0.06 -0.08
N SER A 12 8.23 -0.22 -0.60
CA SER A 12 8.83 0.80 -1.47
C SER A 12 8.07 0.93 -2.78
N ASN A 13 7.52 -0.16 -3.31
CA ASN A 13 6.70 -0.12 -4.53
C ASN A 13 5.37 0.60 -4.26
N ILE A 14 4.79 0.41 -3.08
CA ILE A 14 3.60 1.14 -2.65
C ILE A 14 3.90 2.63 -2.59
N GLN A 15 5.02 3.02 -1.99
CA GLN A 15 5.43 4.41 -1.90
C GLN A 15 5.66 5.03 -3.28
N LYS A 16 6.32 4.30 -4.18
CA LYS A 16 6.54 4.76 -5.56
C LYS A 16 5.22 5.00 -6.28
N ALA A 17 4.25 4.09 -6.11
CA ALA A 17 2.94 4.25 -6.71
C ALA A 17 2.23 5.50 -6.18
N ARG A 18 2.34 5.74 -4.85
CA ARG A 18 1.76 6.92 -4.24
C ARG A 18 2.38 8.20 -4.79
N TYR A 19 3.71 8.26 -4.88
CA TYR A 19 4.41 9.41 -5.46
C TYR A 19 4.01 9.63 -6.92
N GLY A 20 3.90 8.55 -7.67
CA GLY A 20 3.48 8.63 -9.08
C GLY A 20 2.08 9.21 -9.25
N LYS A 21 1.21 9.01 -8.26
CA LYS A 21 -0.15 9.58 -8.26
C LYS A 21 -0.18 10.98 -7.66
N GLY A 22 0.91 11.43 -7.04
CA GLY A 22 0.96 12.77 -6.43
C GLY A 22 0.19 12.89 -5.13
N LEU A 23 0.04 11.80 -4.40
CA LEU A 23 -0.71 11.80 -3.14
C LEU A 23 0.21 11.79 -1.93
N THR A 24 -0.20 12.50 -0.89
CA THR A 24 0.43 12.39 0.43
C THR A 24 -0.07 11.13 1.14
N GLN A 25 0.59 10.76 2.23
CA GLN A 25 0.11 9.65 3.05
C GLN A 25 -1.27 9.96 3.64
N ASP A 26 -1.49 11.18 4.12
CA ASP A 26 -2.79 11.57 4.69
C ASP A 26 -3.90 11.51 3.64
N GLU A 27 -3.63 11.95 2.43
CA GLU A 27 -4.61 11.88 1.35
C GLU A 27 -4.95 10.44 1.00
N THR A 28 -3.95 9.58 1.00
CA THR A 28 -4.14 8.15 0.73
C THR A 28 -4.99 7.50 1.82
N ILE A 29 -4.70 7.82 3.08
CA ILE A 29 -5.48 7.31 4.22
C ILE A 29 -6.94 7.75 4.13
N ALA A 30 -7.17 9.01 3.77
CA ALA A 30 -8.53 9.52 3.60
C ALA A 30 -9.29 8.76 2.50
N LYS A 31 -8.62 8.45 1.40
CA LYS A 31 -9.22 7.67 0.31
C LYS A 31 -9.50 6.23 0.73
N LEU A 32 -8.62 5.61 1.51
CA LEU A 32 -8.86 4.29 2.07
C LEU A 32 -10.09 4.30 2.97
N GLN A 33 -10.24 5.33 3.79
CA GLN A 33 -11.38 5.46 4.69
C GLN A 33 -12.69 5.52 3.92
N LEU A 34 -12.71 6.21 2.79
CA LEU A 34 -13.90 6.26 1.92
C LEU A 34 -14.25 4.89 1.34
N MET A 35 -13.30 3.99 1.28
CA MET A 35 -13.50 2.61 0.83
C MET A 35 -13.79 1.64 1.98
N GLY A 36 -14.01 2.18 3.19
CA GLY A 36 -14.32 1.36 4.36
C GLY A 36 -13.10 0.78 5.07
N ILE A 37 -11.90 1.24 4.72
CA ILE A 37 -10.67 0.74 5.33
C ILE A 37 -10.11 1.83 6.24
N GLU A 38 -10.19 1.59 7.56
CA GLU A 38 -9.63 2.50 8.54
C GLU A 38 -8.21 2.06 8.89
N ILE A 39 -7.28 3.00 8.76
CA ILE A 39 -5.88 2.75 9.08
C ILE A 39 -5.27 4.04 9.61
N SER A 40 -4.48 3.94 10.68
CA SER A 40 -3.82 5.10 11.26
C SER A 40 -2.63 5.51 10.40
N ARG A 41 -2.23 6.77 10.53
CA ARG A 41 -1.05 7.30 9.85
C ARG A 41 0.20 6.49 10.21
N SER A 42 0.34 6.15 11.48
CA SER A 42 1.46 5.36 11.97
C SER A 42 1.50 3.98 11.33
N THR A 43 0.37 3.31 11.26
CA THR A 43 0.27 1.98 10.64
C THR A 43 0.56 2.06 9.15
N TYR A 44 -0.02 3.05 8.46
CA TYR A 44 0.23 3.21 7.03
C TYR A 44 1.72 3.44 6.74
N ALA A 45 2.37 4.28 7.53
CA ALA A 45 3.81 4.53 7.36
C ALA A 45 4.62 3.25 7.51
N LYS A 46 4.22 2.37 8.42
CA LYS A 46 4.89 1.08 8.60
C LYS A 46 4.70 0.16 7.40
N ILE A 47 3.57 0.26 6.70
CA ILE A 47 3.34 -0.48 5.46
C ILE A 47 4.37 -0.03 4.41
N GLU A 48 4.54 1.26 4.21
CA GLU A 48 5.47 1.77 3.19
C GLU A 48 6.93 1.49 3.53
N THR A 49 7.24 1.31 4.79
CA THR A 49 8.59 0.94 5.22
C THR A 49 8.78 -0.56 5.41
N ASN A 50 7.79 -1.34 4.98
CA ASN A 50 7.85 -2.81 4.97
C ASN A 50 8.00 -3.42 6.37
N ARG A 51 7.41 -2.79 7.39
CA ARG A 51 7.59 -3.16 8.79
C ARG A 51 6.45 -3.98 9.37
N ILE A 52 5.31 -4.03 8.68
CA ILE A 52 4.15 -4.80 9.11
C ILE A 52 3.51 -5.51 7.93
N ASN A 53 2.70 -6.52 8.23
CA ASN A 53 1.93 -7.22 7.21
C ASN A 53 0.85 -6.31 6.65
N ILE A 54 0.59 -6.44 5.36
CA ILE A 54 -0.52 -5.75 4.70
C ILE A 54 -1.61 -6.77 4.38
N ARG A 55 -2.86 -6.35 4.48
CA ARG A 55 -3.99 -7.18 4.09
C ARG A 55 -4.18 -7.11 2.59
N VAL A 56 -4.62 -8.24 1.99
CA VAL A 56 -4.89 -8.27 0.55
C VAL A 56 -5.91 -7.20 0.17
N SER A 57 -6.96 -7.01 1.00
CA SER A 57 -7.97 -5.99 0.73
C SER A 57 -7.37 -4.59 0.70
N GLU A 58 -6.40 -4.32 1.57
CA GLU A 58 -5.72 -3.03 1.60
C GLU A 58 -4.90 -2.82 0.33
N LEU A 59 -4.20 -3.86 -0.11
CA LEU A 59 -3.38 -3.78 -1.31
C LEU A 59 -4.23 -3.59 -2.56
N ILE A 60 -5.37 -4.28 -2.65
CA ILE A 60 -6.32 -4.09 -3.75
C ILE A 60 -6.84 -2.66 -3.76
N ALA A 61 -7.21 -2.12 -2.59
CA ALA A 61 -7.69 -0.75 -2.48
C ALA A 61 -6.61 0.25 -2.93
N LEU A 62 -5.37 0.04 -2.51
CA LEU A 62 -4.26 0.91 -2.89
C LEU A 62 -4.02 0.87 -4.40
N SER A 63 -4.15 -0.29 -5.04
CA SER A 63 -3.99 -0.38 -6.49
C SER A 63 -5.02 0.51 -7.21
N LYS A 64 -6.25 0.55 -6.70
CA LYS A 64 -7.30 1.39 -7.27
C LYS A 64 -7.06 2.87 -7.00
N ILE A 65 -6.64 3.21 -5.78
CA ILE A 65 -6.37 4.60 -5.39
C ILE A 65 -5.21 5.17 -6.22
N PHE A 66 -4.15 4.39 -6.40
CA PHE A 66 -2.98 4.83 -7.13
C PHE A 66 -3.10 4.61 -8.64
N ASP A 67 -4.17 3.94 -9.08
CA ASP A 67 -4.43 3.65 -10.50
C ASP A 67 -3.25 2.90 -11.13
N VAL A 68 -2.82 1.85 -10.46
CA VAL A 68 -1.77 0.95 -10.96
C VAL A 68 -2.29 -0.47 -10.96
N ASP A 69 -1.70 -1.30 -11.84
CA ASP A 69 -1.98 -2.72 -11.85
C ASP A 69 -1.52 -3.34 -10.52
N PHE A 70 -2.28 -4.31 -10.03
CA PHE A 70 -1.92 -5.01 -8.79
C PHE A 70 -0.48 -5.53 -8.84
N ASN A 71 -0.04 -6.00 -10.01
CA ASN A 71 1.32 -6.52 -10.19
C ASN A 71 2.41 -5.47 -9.98
N TYR A 72 2.07 -4.19 -10.08
CA TYR A 72 3.02 -3.11 -9.86
C TYR A 72 3.73 -3.24 -8.51
N PHE A 73 2.98 -3.67 -7.49
CA PHE A 73 3.54 -3.76 -6.13
C PHE A 73 4.60 -4.86 -5.98
N PHE A 74 4.65 -5.76 -6.94
CA PHE A 74 5.57 -6.90 -6.91
C PHE A 74 6.72 -6.77 -7.91
N GLU A 75 6.84 -5.61 -8.56
CA GLU A 75 7.92 -5.37 -9.51
C GLU A 75 9.27 -5.29 -8.81
N ASP A 76 10.30 -5.77 -9.48
CA ASP A 76 11.68 -5.73 -9.01
C ASP A 76 11.92 -6.47 -7.70
N LEU A 77 11.03 -7.39 -7.34
CA LEU A 77 11.24 -8.26 -6.20
C LEU A 77 12.07 -9.47 -6.64
N THR A 78 13.15 -9.73 -5.90
CA THR A 78 14.01 -10.89 -6.16
C THR A 78 13.89 -11.90 -5.03
N LEU A 79 14.02 -13.17 -5.38
CA LEU A 79 14.00 -14.24 -4.41
C LEU A 79 15.42 -14.55 -3.90
#